data_ceb205d11f085fe1aa59880822756ab1
#
_entry.id   ceb205d11f085fe1aa59880822756ab1
#
_cell.length_a   1.000
_cell.length_b   1.000
_cell.length_c   1.000
_cell.angle_alpha   90.00
_cell.angle_beta   90.00
_cell.angle_gamma   90.00
#
_symmetry.space_group_name_H-M   'P 1'
#
loop_
_entity.id
_entity.type
_entity.pdbx_description
1 polymer ?
#
loop_
_entity_poly.entity_id
_entity_poly.type
_entity_poly.pdbx_seq_one_letter_code
_entity_poly.pdbx_strand_id
1 'polypeptide(L)'
;MNVSNILNTNPELATSNPTKSTPPTLDASDYFELLVTQLINQDPLEPMKDTDFVAQMSSFTSLEQMKQLNEGFNAFTADQREIAAQTYLGKNVSVAHASGFLIDGIVSAVTTVRDAEGTSNIELTVDGKQYKLSDVREVRLPTEEAS
;
A
#
# COMPACT_ATOMS: atom_id res chain seq x y z
N MET A 1 -62.65 15.20 3.73
CA MET A 1 -62.91 14.09 2.80
C MET A 1 -61.64 13.75 2.05
N ASN A 2 -61.24 12.54 2.24
CA ASN A 2 -60.37 11.69 1.45
C ASN A 2 -58.89 11.95 1.42
N VAL A 3 -58.30 11.19 2.24
CA VAL A 3 -56.94 10.75 2.29
C VAL A 3 -56.64 9.77 1.14
N SER A 4 -55.59 10.02 0.41
CA SER A 4 -54.99 9.02 -0.46
C SER A 4 -53.60 8.69 0.03
N ASN A 5 -53.54 7.52 0.54
CA ASN A 5 -52.42 6.74 0.96
C ASN A 5 -51.48 6.55 -0.22
N ILE A 6 -50.27 7.08 -0.17
CA ILE A 6 -49.23 6.79 -1.14
C ILE A 6 -48.22 5.86 -0.47
N LEU A 7 -48.29 4.63 -0.85
CA LEU A 7 -47.32 3.58 -0.60
C LEU A 7 -45.92 4.05 -1.05
N ASN A 8 -45.08 4.26 -0.09
CA ASN A 8 -43.65 4.44 -0.32
C ASN A 8 -43.02 3.04 -0.47
N THR A 9 -43.01 2.52 -1.67
CA THR A 9 -42.20 1.38 -2.02
C THR A 9 -40.81 1.88 -2.38
N ASN A 10 -39.93 1.82 -1.41
CA ASN A 10 -38.48 2.02 -1.62
C ASN A 10 -37.91 0.70 -2.19
N PRO A 11 -37.46 0.64 -3.44
CA PRO A 11 -36.68 -0.49 -3.90
C PRO A 11 -35.28 -0.35 -3.31
N GLU A 12 -35.02 -1.18 -2.34
CA GLU A 12 -33.71 -1.45 -1.79
C GLU A 12 -32.77 -1.87 -2.94
N LEU A 13 -32.00 -0.90 -3.42
CA LEU A 13 -30.88 -1.14 -4.29
C LEU A 13 -29.84 -1.96 -3.49
N ALA A 14 -29.96 -3.27 -3.60
CA ALA A 14 -28.88 -4.16 -3.23
C ALA A 14 -27.67 -3.81 -4.08
N THR A 15 -26.81 -2.95 -3.56
CA THR A 15 -25.44 -2.79 -4.05
C THR A 15 -24.71 -4.10 -3.79
N SER A 16 -24.79 -5.01 -4.74
CA SER A 16 -23.89 -6.16 -4.80
C SER A 16 -22.47 -5.58 -5.00
N ASN A 17 -21.75 -5.49 -3.90
CA ASN A 17 -20.33 -5.25 -3.92
C ASN A 17 -19.70 -6.35 -4.80
N PRO A 18 -19.02 -6.05 -5.91
CA PRO A 18 -18.29 -7.07 -6.64
C PRO A 18 -17.20 -7.58 -5.72
N THR A 19 -17.43 -8.75 -5.15
CA THR A 19 -16.40 -9.52 -4.48
C THR A 19 -15.27 -9.68 -5.51
N LYS A 20 -14.18 -8.99 -5.31
CA LYS A 20 -12.95 -9.12 -6.08
C LYS A 20 -12.51 -10.57 -5.89
N SER A 21 -12.95 -11.44 -6.79
CA SER A 21 -12.51 -12.83 -6.82
C SER A 21 -11.02 -12.79 -7.14
N THR A 22 -10.22 -12.87 -6.10
CA THR A 22 -8.80 -13.19 -6.23
C THR A 22 -8.76 -14.53 -6.99
N PRO A 23 -8.08 -14.63 -8.14
CA PRO A 23 -7.91 -15.92 -8.78
C PRO A 23 -7.31 -16.87 -7.74
N PRO A 24 -7.75 -18.13 -7.68
CA PRO A 24 -7.19 -19.07 -6.75
C PRO A 24 -5.69 -19.18 -7.05
N THR A 25 -4.89 -18.61 -6.17
CA THR A 25 -3.45 -18.87 -6.15
C THR A 25 -3.35 -20.32 -5.72
N LEU A 26 -2.98 -21.20 -6.66
CA LEU A 26 -2.59 -22.57 -6.33
C LEU A 26 -1.51 -22.46 -5.24
N ASP A 27 -1.88 -22.81 -4.02
CA ASP A 27 -0.95 -22.81 -2.91
C ASP A 27 0.08 -23.95 -3.12
N ALA A 28 1.28 -23.76 -2.63
CA ALA A 28 2.33 -24.78 -2.73
C ALA A 28 1.88 -26.15 -2.17
N SER A 29 0.93 -26.15 -1.24
CA SER A 29 0.31 -27.36 -0.70
C SER A 29 -0.57 -28.10 -1.71
N ASP A 30 -1.38 -27.40 -2.50
CA ASP A 30 -2.24 -28.00 -3.54
C ASP A 30 -1.37 -28.65 -4.61
N TYR A 31 -0.22 -28.05 -4.88
CA TYR A 31 0.74 -28.59 -5.82
C TYR A 31 1.45 -29.85 -5.30
N PHE A 32 1.83 -29.88 -4.01
CA PHE A 32 2.39 -31.07 -3.39
C PHE A 32 1.41 -32.25 -3.44
N GLU A 33 0.13 -32.01 -3.25
CA GLU A 33 -0.91 -33.04 -3.32
C GLU A 33 -1.04 -33.59 -4.74
N LEU A 34 -0.98 -32.72 -5.76
CA LEU A 34 -0.94 -33.14 -7.16
C LEU A 34 0.32 -33.96 -7.50
N LEU A 35 1.49 -33.55 -6.99
CA LEU A 35 2.75 -34.25 -7.18
C LEU A 35 2.71 -35.65 -6.54
N VAL A 36 2.23 -35.78 -5.31
CA VAL A 36 2.08 -37.06 -4.61
C VAL A 36 1.10 -37.97 -5.36
N THR A 37 0.00 -37.43 -5.85
CA THR A 37 -1.01 -38.16 -6.61
C THR A 37 -0.44 -38.67 -7.96
N GLN A 38 0.37 -37.87 -8.62
CA GLN A 38 1.05 -38.27 -9.86
C GLN A 38 2.14 -39.30 -9.60
N LEU A 39 2.91 -39.14 -8.52
CA LEU A 39 3.97 -40.12 -8.17
C LEU A 39 3.41 -41.51 -7.87
N ILE A 40 2.21 -41.59 -7.29
CA ILE A 40 1.54 -42.86 -6.98
C ILE A 40 0.99 -43.54 -8.25
N ASN A 41 0.65 -42.76 -9.30
CA ASN A 41 0.05 -43.27 -10.53
C ASN A 41 1.02 -43.32 -11.73
N GLN A 42 2.31 -42.99 -11.57
CA GLN A 42 3.29 -42.97 -12.66
C GLN A 42 3.84 -44.34 -13.00
N ASP A 43 3.92 -44.60 -14.30
CA ASP A 43 4.67 -45.77 -14.86
C ASP A 43 6.19 -45.49 -14.70
N PRO A 44 6.97 -46.40 -14.10
CA PRO A 44 8.38 -46.18 -13.74
C PRO A 44 9.34 -45.98 -14.92
N LEU A 45 8.88 -45.96 -16.16
CA LEU A 45 9.73 -45.92 -17.35
C LEU A 45 10.01 -44.55 -17.97
N GLU A 46 9.35 -43.44 -17.56
CA GLU A 46 9.63 -42.10 -18.07
C GLU A 46 9.64 -40.98 -16.98
N PRO A 47 10.62 -40.94 -16.06
CA PRO A 47 10.64 -39.94 -14.99
C PRO A 47 11.20 -38.57 -15.40
N MET A 48 11.64 -38.39 -16.65
CA MET A 48 12.46 -37.20 -17.02
C MET A 48 11.71 -35.94 -17.45
N LYS A 49 10.40 -36.01 -17.74
CA LYS A 49 9.67 -34.81 -18.22
C LYS A 49 9.13 -33.92 -17.10
N ASP A 50 8.93 -34.49 -15.91
CA ASP A 50 8.32 -33.77 -14.80
C ASP A 50 9.31 -32.91 -14.01
N THR A 51 10.60 -33.23 -14.02
CA THR A 51 11.65 -32.46 -13.31
C THR A 51 11.86 -31.09 -13.92
N ASP A 52 11.74 -30.92 -15.23
CA ASP A 52 11.89 -29.62 -15.88
C ASP A 52 10.70 -28.69 -15.55
N PHE A 53 9.51 -29.26 -15.44
CA PHE A 53 8.31 -28.51 -15.04
C PHE A 53 8.39 -28.08 -13.58
N VAL A 54 8.84 -28.95 -12.68
CA VAL A 54 9.09 -28.64 -11.26
C VAL A 54 10.13 -27.53 -11.11
N ALA A 55 11.21 -27.56 -11.89
CA ALA A 55 12.23 -26.53 -11.85
C ALA A 55 11.68 -25.16 -12.30
N GLN A 56 10.83 -25.13 -13.34
CA GLN A 56 10.18 -23.90 -13.78
C GLN A 56 9.19 -23.38 -12.73
N MET A 57 8.38 -24.25 -12.12
CA MET A 57 7.47 -23.88 -11.05
C MET A 57 8.20 -23.35 -9.81
N SER A 58 9.32 -23.97 -9.43
CA SER A 58 10.16 -23.47 -8.34
C SER A 58 10.70 -22.08 -8.62
N SER A 59 11.03 -21.79 -9.88
CA SER A 59 11.44 -20.45 -10.31
C SER A 59 10.30 -19.44 -10.23
N PHE A 60 9.08 -19.82 -10.63
CA PHE A 60 7.87 -18.98 -10.49
C PHE A 60 7.56 -18.71 -9.02
N THR A 61 7.59 -19.72 -8.18
CA THR A 61 7.34 -19.56 -6.74
C THR A 61 8.38 -18.62 -6.11
N SER A 62 9.64 -18.75 -6.50
CA SER A 62 10.72 -17.86 -6.02
C SER A 62 10.50 -16.41 -6.47
N LEU A 63 10.06 -16.20 -7.71
CA LEU A 63 9.71 -14.86 -8.22
C LEU A 63 8.53 -14.25 -7.48
N GLU A 64 7.49 -15.05 -7.21
CA GLU A 64 6.33 -14.57 -6.47
C GLU A 64 6.69 -14.22 -5.02
N GLN A 65 7.50 -15.06 -4.35
CA GLN A 65 8.01 -14.75 -3.01
C GLN A 65 8.86 -13.47 -3.01
N MET A 66 9.71 -13.29 -4.03
CA MET A 66 10.51 -12.07 -4.16
C MET A 66 9.66 -10.83 -4.40
N LYS A 67 8.58 -10.94 -5.17
CA LYS A 67 7.60 -9.88 -5.38
C LYS A 67 6.90 -9.51 -4.07
N GLN A 68 6.40 -10.50 -3.34
CA GLN A 68 5.75 -10.28 -2.04
C GLN A 68 6.72 -9.63 -1.02
N LEU A 69 7.97 -10.06 -1.01
CA LEU A 69 9.00 -9.46 -0.17
C LEU A 69 9.26 -8.00 -0.54
N ASN A 70 9.30 -7.70 -1.84
CA ASN A 70 9.48 -6.32 -2.34
C ASN A 70 8.27 -5.44 -1.97
N GLU A 71 7.05 -5.94 -2.12
CA GLU A 71 5.84 -5.24 -1.71
C GLU A 71 5.81 -4.98 -0.20
N GLY A 72 6.17 -5.99 0.60
CA GLY A 72 6.29 -5.84 2.06
C GLY A 72 7.36 -4.84 2.47
N PHE A 73 8.50 -4.83 1.79
CA PHE A 73 9.56 -3.87 2.04
C PHE A 73 9.15 -2.44 1.67
N ASN A 74 8.43 -2.27 0.56
CA ASN A 74 7.91 -0.96 0.17
C ASN A 74 6.87 -0.44 1.18
N ALA A 75 5.98 -1.29 1.67
CA ALA A 75 5.03 -0.93 2.71
C ALA A 75 5.76 -0.53 4.00
N PHE A 76 6.72 -1.32 4.45
CA PHE A 76 7.53 -1.01 5.63
C PHE A 76 8.27 0.33 5.50
N THR A 77 8.86 0.62 4.35
CA THR A 77 9.56 1.90 4.13
C THR A 77 8.59 3.08 4.11
N ALA A 78 7.36 2.89 3.61
CA ALA A 78 6.32 3.91 3.65
C ALA A 78 5.91 4.23 5.08
N ASP A 79 5.67 3.20 5.91
CA ASP A 79 5.32 3.35 7.32
C ASP A 79 6.44 4.04 8.10
N GLN A 80 7.71 3.69 7.86
CA GLN A 80 8.85 4.34 8.49
C GLN A 80 8.95 5.83 8.13
N ARG A 81 8.65 6.19 6.89
CA ARG A 81 8.61 7.60 6.46
C ARG A 81 7.49 8.37 7.14
N GLU A 82 6.33 7.74 7.32
CA GLU A 82 5.20 8.35 8.00
C GLU A 82 5.51 8.63 9.47
N ILE A 83 6.07 7.64 10.17
CA ILE A 83 6.52 7.81 11.57
C ILE A 83 7.58 8.91 11.68
N ALA A 84 8.56 8.90 10.79
CA ALA A 84 9.60 9.94 10.77
C ALA A 84 9.01 11.33 10.53
N ALA A 85 8.02 11.45 9.62
CA ALA A 85 7.39 12.73 9.32
C ALA A 85 6.62 13.31 10.51
N GLN A 86 6.01 12.48 11.36
CA GLN A 86 5.33 12.94 12.56
C GLN A 86 6.27 13.64 13.53
N THR A 87 7.57 13.33 13.49
CA THR A 87 8.57 14.02 14.34
C THR A 87 8.80 15.48 13.96
N TYR A 88 8.32 15.92 12.79
CA TYR A 88 8.40 17.32 12.36
C TYR A 88 7.32 18.20 12.98
N LEU A 89 6.24 17.61 13.48
CA LEU A 89 5.13 18.37 14.08
C LEU A 89 5.65 19.29 15.21
N GLY A 90 5.29 20.55 15.15
CA GLY A 90 5.71 21.56 16.11
C GLY A 90 7.16 22.05 15.95
N LYS A 91 7.93 21.50 15.01
CA LYS A 91 9.28 21.96 14.73
C LYS A 91 9.28 23.10 13.71
N ASN A 92 10.33 23.91 13.76
CA ASN A 92 10.61 24.91 12.74
C ASN A 92 11.35 24.27 11.57
N VAL A 93 10.83 24.43 10.36
CA VAL A 93 11.41 23.85 9.16
C VAL A 93 11.66 24.92 8.10
N SER A 94 12.71 24.70 7.30
CA SER A 94 12.95 25.46 6.07
C SER A 94 12.56 24.58 4.89
N VAL A 95 11.56 25.00 4.12
CA VAL A 95 11.06 24.29 2.96
C VAL A 95 11.41 25.01 1.66
N ALA A 96 11.77 24.26 0.62
CA ALA A 96 12.04 24.82 -0.68
C ALA A 96 10.71 25.15 -1.40
N HIS A 97 10.56 26.40 -1.79
CA HIS A 97 9.44 26.84 -2.62
C HIS A 97 9.80 26.72 -4.12
N ALA A 98 8.80 26.56 -4.96
CA ALA A 98 8.96 26.43 -6.43
C ALA A 98 9.71 27.61 -7.08
N SER A 99 9.72 28.78 -6.44
CA SER A 99 10.47 29.97 -6.87
C SER A 99 11.96 29.94 -6.51
N GLY A 100 12.46 28.87 -5.84
CA GLY A 100 13.85 28.72 -5.45
C GLY A 100 14.22 29.32 -4.09
N PHE A 101 13.29 29.99 -3.43
CA PHE A 101 13.51 30.53 -2.08
C PHE A 101 13.18 29.49 -1.01
N LEU A 102 13.81 29.61 0.16
CA LEU A 102 13.45 28.87 1.36
C LEU A 102 12.38 29.64 2.14
N ILE A 103 11.41 28.92 2.64
CA ILE A 103 10.36 29.44 3.52
C ILE A 103 10.56 28.76 4.86
N ASP A 104 10.74 29.56 5.90
CA ASP A 104 10.83 29.09 7.27
C ASP A 104 9.45 29.16 7.92
N GLY A 105 9.08 28.16 8.69
CA GLY A 105 7.82 28.15 9.42
C GLY A 105 7.68 26.93 10.31
N ILE A 106 6.64 26.93 11.14
CA ILE A 106 6.36 25.84 12.07
C ILE A 106 5.41 24.83 11.41
N VAL A 107 5.75 23.56 11.52
CA VAL A 107 4.87 22.47 11.05
C VAL A 107 3.65 22.36 11.96
N SER A 108 2.50 22.71 11.44
CA SER A 108 1.21 22.66 12.16
C SER A 108 0.45 21.35 11.94
N ALA A 109 0.70 20.67 10.84
CA ALA A 109 0.10 19.36 10.55
C ALA A 109 1.01 18.52 9.64
N VAL A 110 0.88 17.21 9.77
CA VAL A 110 1.47 16.21 8.88
C VAL A 110 0.31 15.39 8.32
N THR A 111 0.21 15.29 7.00
CA THR A 111 -0.88 14.60 6.31
C THR A 111 -0.30 13.58 5.35
N THR A 112 -0.82 12.35 5.40
CA THR A 112 -0.51 11.32 4.42
C THR A 112 -1.61 11.29 3.36
N VAL A 113 -1.26 11.57 2.13
CA VAL A 113 -2.16 11.54 0.97
C VAL A 113 -1.81 10.32 0.13
N ARG A 114 -2.80 9.47 -0.15
CA ARG A 114 -2.63 8.35 -1.09
C ARG A 114 -3.14 8.76 -2.46
N ASP A 115 -2.31 8.56 -3.47
CA ASP A 115 -2.72 8.74 -4.86
C ASP A 115 -3.56 7.54 -5.36
N ALA A 116 -4.09 7.66 -6.58
CA ALA A 116 -4.90 6.62 -7.21
C ALA A 116 -4.13 5.31 -7.46
N GLU A 117 -2.81 5.39 -7.53
CA GLU A 117 -1.88 4.27 -7.71
C GLU A 117 -1.50 3.62 -6.37
N GLY A 118 -1.98 4.17 -5.23
CA GLY A 118 -1.74 3.65 -3.89
C GLY A 118 -0.41 4.11 -3.26
N THR A 119 0.30 5.03 -3.92
CA THR A 119 1.54 5.61 -3.39
C THR A 119 1.21 6.62 -2.28
N SER A 120 1.86 6.48 -1.13
CA SER A 120 1.70 7.41 -0.02
C SER A 120 2.64 8.60 -0.18
N ASN A 121 2.06 9.79 -0.30
CA ASN A 121 2.77 11.05 -0.29
C ASN A 121 2.56 11.74 1.05
N ILE A 122 3.62 12.21 1.67
CA ILE A 122 3.57 12.91 2.95
C ILE A 122 3.69 14.40 2.69
N GLU A 123 2.73 15.14 3.21
CA GLU A 123 2.66 16.59 3.11
C GLU A 123 2.71 17.22 4.50
N LEU A 124 3.48 18.28 4.62
CA LEU A 124 3.61 19.09 5.82
C LEU A 124 2.86 20.41 5.62
N THR A 125 2.06 20.79 6.60
CA THR A 125 1.45 22.12 6.63
C THR A 125 2.35 23.07 7.40
N VAL A 126 2.89 24.05 6.69
CA VAL A 126 3.76 25.10 7.25
C VAL A 126 3.09 26.44 6.97
N ASP A 127 2.77 27.20 8.02
CA ASP A 127 2.07 28.47 7.94
C ASP A 127 0.80 28.44 7.05
N GLY A 128 0.04 27.34 7.20
CA GLY A 128 -1.22 27.13 6.47
C GLY A 128 -1.09 26.72 5.01
N LYS A 129 0.13 26.48 4.50
CA LYS A 129 0.41 25.98 3.17
C LYS A 129 0.98 24.57 3.21
N GLN A 130 0.64 23.76 2.21
CA GLN A 130 1.11 22.38 2.10
C GLN A 130 2.39 22.31 1.27
N TYR A 131 3.35 21.54 1.78
CA TYR A 131 4.64 21.25 1.16
C TYR A 131 4.92 19.77 1.24
N LYS A 132 5.58 19.21 0.23
CA LYS A 132 5.99 17.81 0.28
C LYS A 132 7.14 17.63 1.29
N LEU A 133 7.17 16.48 1.95
CA LEU A 133 8.27 16.12 2.84
C LEU A 133 9.63 16.21 2.13
N SER A 134 9.69 15.91 0.83
CA SER A 134 10.89 16.03 -0.02
C SER A 134 11.44 17.45 -0.15
N ASP A 135 10.60 18.46 0.10
CA ASP A 135 10.97 19.87 -0.06
C ASP A 135 11.60 20.45 1.22
N VAL A 136 11.57 19.69 2.33
CA VAL A 136 12.22 20.08 3.58
C VAL A 136 13.74 20.04 3.39
N ARG A 137 14.40 21.14 3.74
CA ARG A 137 15.85 21.30 3.66
C ARG A 137 16.52 21.32 5.01
N GLU A 138 15.85 21.88 6.00
CA GLU A 138 16.37 22.02 7.36
C GLU A 138 15.25 21.83 8.38
N VAL A 139 15.59 21.28 9.53
CA VAL A 139 14.68 21.10 10.67
C VAL A 139 15.37 21.62 11.92
N ARG A 140 14.72 22.52 12.61
CA ARG A 140 15.21 23.12 13.87
C ARG A 140 14.22 22.86 14.99
N LEU A 141 14.73 22.78 16.19
CA LEU A 141 13.86 22.81 17.37
C LEU A 141 13.12 24.16 17.43
N PRO A 142 11.89 24.19 17.94
CA PRO A 142 11.23 25.48 18.17
C PRO A 142 12.15 26.30 19.10
N THR A 143 12.43 27.52 18.67
CA THR A 143 13.11 28.48 19.54
C THR A 143 12.09 28.89 20.59
N GLU A 144 12.31 28.59 21.87
CA GLU A 144 11.57 29.22 22.95
C GLU A 144 11.81 30.71 22.83
N GLU A 145 10.83 31.47 22.38
CA GLU A 145 10.88 32.91 22.58
C GLU A 145 10.86 33.15 24.09
N ALA A 146 11.99 33.59 24.61
CA ALA A 146 12.12 34.05 25.99
C ALA A 146 11.11 35.19 26.20
N SER A 147 10.06 34.87 27.00
CA SER A 147 9.13 35.88 27.53
C SER A 147 9.82 36.84 28.47
#